data_e7602152720cc9a5192c7ca7385db37f
#
_entry.id   e7602152720cc9a5192c7ca7385db37f
#
_cell.length_a   1.000
_cell.length_b   1.000
_cell.length_c   1.000
_cell.angle_alpha   90.00
_cell.angle_beta   90.00
_cell.angle_gamma   90.00
#
_symmetry.space_group_name_H-M   'P 1'
#
loop_
_entity.id
_entity.type
_entity.pdbx_description
1 polymer ?
#
loop_
_entity_poly.entity_id
_entity_poly.type
_entity_poly.pdbx_seq_one_letter_code
_entity_poly.pdbx_strand_id
1 'polypeptide(L)'
;ENINGQIPELLTTLYGNISMAGKIRLLDVILPKSFVRNFKGPKFGIEGVRRLLDIKDRPIICGMFKPCIGAPPKTLGKLFYEMALGGIDIIKDDELLADPKVSPVDARLEECLKAADKAFRETGRKVLYAINITDSPKAMYEKAIKAKRAGANCLMVNTYTVGFGALADLAEDPEIDIPLMTHPAMAGNFFLSPDYGISSSLILGKFPRLAGSDMIIYPSPYGKVPLVKERAVRISQELRSPFYQLKSTLPG
;
A
#
# COMPACT_ATOMS: atom_id res chain seq x y z
N GLU A 1 14.14 -22.04 -13.73
CA GLU A 1 14.93 -22.94 -12.85
C GLU A 1 16.12 -22.21 -12.17
N ASN A 2 16.61 -21.09 -12.74
CA ASN A 2 17.77 -20.36 -12.22
C ASN A 2 17.43 -19.12 -11.38
N ILE A 3 16.15 -18.86 -11.11
CA ILE A 3 15.68 -17.75 -10.32
C ILE A 3 14.81 -18.30 -9.19
N ASN A 4 15.18 -18.02 -7.95
CA ASN A 4 14.34 -18.30 -6.80
C ASN A 4 13.11 -17.39 -6.83
N GLY A 5 11.99 -17.84 -6.32
CA GLY A 5 10.73 -17.08 -6.33
C GLY A 5 10.72 -15.90 -5.35
N GLN A 6 11.75 -15.03 -5.42
CA GLN A 6 11.91 -13.87 -4.57
C GLN A 6 11.87 -12.59 -5.43
N ILE A 7 11.14 -11.58 -4.95
CA ILE A 7 10.96 -10.35 -5.73
C ILE A 7 12.25 -9.54 -5.92
N PRO A 8 13.18 -9.43 -4.95
CA PRO A 8 14.45 -8.75 -5.17
C PRO A 8 15.28 -9.41 -6.28
N GLU A 9 15.34 -10.74 -6.33
CA GLU A 9 16.07 -11.47 -7.38
C GLU A 9 15.40 -11.30 -8.75
N LEU A 10 14.08 -11.32 -8.80
CA LEU A 10 13.32 -11.04 -10.02
C LEU A 10 13.67 -9.66 -10.59
N LEU A 11 13.63 -8.62 -9.76
CA LEU A 11 13.94 -7.25 -10.18
C LEU A 11 15.38 -7.11 -10.65
N THR A 12 16.33 -7.71 -9.94
CA THR A 12 17.74 -7.73 -10.31
C THR A 12 17.95 -8.42 -11.67
N THR A 13 17.27 -9.52 -11.91
CA THR A 13 17.34 -10.26 -13.17
C THR A 13 16.73 -9.50 -14.35
N LEU A 14 15.56 -8.88 -14.13
CA LEU A 14 14.81 -8.19 -15.19
C LEU A 14 15.43 -6.84 -15.57
N TYR A 15 15.88 -6.08 -14.59
CA TYR A 15 16.27 -4.69 -14.78
C TYR A 15 17.44 -4.26 -13.86
N GLY A 16 18.34 -5.19 -13.51
CA GLY A 16 19.56 -4.92 -12.74
C GLY A 16 20.56 -4.10 -13.54
N ASN A 17 21.67 -4.70 -13.97
CA ASN A 17 22.74 -4.00 -14.70
C ASN A 17 22.25 -3.34 -16.00
N ILE A 18 21.27 -3.94 -16.69
CA ILE A 18 20.71 -3.37 -17.93
C ILE A 18 20.10 -1.98 -17.71
N SER A 19 19.66 -1.66 -16.50
CA SER A 19 19.14 -0.33 -16.16
C SER A 19 20.17 0.80 -16.31
N MET A 20 21.45 0.47 -16.31
CA MET A 20 22.58 1.40 -16.46
C MET A 20 23.08 1.49 -17.91
N ALA A 21 22.53 0.73 -18.83
CA ALA A 21 23.01 0.66 -20.23
C ALA A 21 22.48 1.79 -21.15
N GLY A 22 21.89 2.85 -20.59
CA GLY A 22 21.42 4.03 -21.33
C GLY A 22 19.90 4.10 -21.48
N LYS A 23 19.42 4.42 -22.68
CA LYS A 23 17.98 4.62 -22.95
C LYS A 23 17.22 3.29 -23.06
N ILE A 24 17.10 2.59 -21.95
CA ILE A 24 16.40 1.30 -21.87
C ILE A 24 15.24 1.42 -20.88
N ARG A 25 14.08 0.92 -21.26
CA ARG A 25 12.88 0.92 -20.45
C ARG A 25 12.25 -0.48 -20.38
N LEU A 26 11.99 -0.96 -19.18
CA LEU A 26 11.22 -2.17 -18.95
C LEU A 26 9.73 -1.88 -19.12
N LEU A 27 9.12 -2.37 -20.21
CA LEU A 27 7.72 -2.05 -20.55
C LEU A 27 6.72 -3.03 -19.90
N ASP A 28 7.02 -4.32 -19.99
CA ASP A 28 6.17 -5.37 -19.43
C ASP A 28 6.97 -6.64 -19.13
N VAL A 29 6.37 -7.53 -18.34
CA VAL A 29 6.92 -8.84 -17.98
C VAL A 29 5.81 -9.86 -18.00
N ILE A 30 6.01 -10.93 -18.78
CA ILE A 30 5.14 -12.10 -18.79
C ILE A 30 5.79 -13.16 -17.89
N LEU A 31 5.18 -13.41 -16.74
CA LEU A 31 5.67 -14.41 -15.78
C LEU A 31 4.90 -15.72 -15.96
N PRO A 32 5.58 -16.88 -16.07
CA PRO A 32 4.89 -18.16 -16.16
C PRO A 32 4.23 -18.53 -14.83
N LYS A 33 3.15 -19.30 -14.91
CA LYS A 33 2.40 -19.75 -13.72
C LYS A 33 3.28 -20.47 -12.69
N SER A 34 4.23 -21.27 -13.15
CA SER A 34 5.20 -21.98 -12.30
C SER A 34 6.05 -21.03 -11.45
N PHE A 35 6.39 -19.86 -11.98
CA PHE A 35 7.12 -18.83 -11.24
C PHE A 35 6.22 -18.07 -10.27
N VAL A 36 5.03 -17.65 -10.71
CA VAL A 36 4.09 -16.86 -9.89
C VAL A 36 3.58 -17.66 -8.66
N ARG A 37 3.61 -18.99 -8.71
CA ARG A 37 3.26 -19.86 -7.57
C ARG A 37 4.12 -19.63 -6.32
N ASN A 38 5.31 -19.07 -6.47
CA ASN A 38 6.21 -18.78 -5.36
C ASN A 38 5.77 -17.56 -4.54
N PHE A 39 4.85 -16.75 -5.05
CA PHE A 39 4.36 -15.53 -4.39
C PHE A 39 3.00 -15.80 -3.77
N LYS A 40 2.82 -15.41 -2.52
CA LYS A 40 1.51 -15.46 -1.84
C LYS A 40 0.58 -14.36 -2.35
N GLY A 41 1.13 -13.21 -2.74
CA GLY A 41 0.37 -12.05 -3.18
C GLY A 41 -0.51 -11.44 -2.09
N PRO A 42 -1.52 -10.63 -2.45
CA PRO A 42 -2.40 -9.97 -1.49
C PRO A 42 -3.13 -10.95 -0.59
N LYS A 43 -3.08 -10.72 0.72
CA LYS A 43 -3.74 -11.56 1.73
C LYS A 43 -5.26 -11.36 1.72
N PHE A 44 -5.69 -10.12 1.63
CA PHE A 44 -7.10 -9.69 1.59
C PHE A 44 -7.57 -9.41 0.18
N GLY A 45 -6.84 -8.58 -0.56
CA GLY A 45 -7.23 -8.12 -1.88
C GLY A 45 -8.50 -7.28 -1.87
N ILE A 46 -9.07 -6.99 -3.04
CA ILE A 46 -10.30 -6.18 -3.16
C ILE A 46 -11.44 -6.74 -2.32
N GLU A 47 -11.73 -8.02 -2.46
CA GLU A 47 -12.87 -8.66 -1.80
C GLU A 47 -12.69 -8.72 -0.26
N GLY A 48 -11.45 -8.95 0.21
CA GLY A 48 -11.15 -8.95 1.64
C GLY A 48 -11.32 -7.55 2.25
N VAL A 49 -10.80 -6.51 1.60
CA VAL A 49 -10.94 -5.13 2.06
C VAL A 49 -12.41 -4.70 2.09
N ARG A 50 -13.18 -5.00 1.02
CA ARG A 50 -14.63 -4.73 0.98
C ARG A 50 -15.39 -5.42 2.09
N ARG A 51 -15.07 -6.68 2.38
CA ARG A 51 -15.68 -7.45 3.47
C ARG A 51 -15.36 -6.87 4.84
N LEU A 52 -14.13 -6.41 5.08
CA LEU A 52 -13.75 -5.75 6.33
C LEU A 52 -14.54 -4.46 6.58
N LEU A 53 -14.82 -3.70 5.51
CA LEU A 53 -15.57 -2.45 5.55
C LEU A 53 -17.10 -2.65 5.49
N ASP A 54 -17.55 -3.85 5.16
CA ASP A 54 -18.97 -4.16 4.86
C ASP A 54 -19.53 -3.31 3.69
N ILE A 55 -18.72 -3.13 2.64
CA ILE A 55 -19.06 -2.35 1.44
C ILE A 55 -19.12 -3.28 0.22
N LYS A 56 -20.31 -3.46 -0.38
CA LYS A 56 -20.49 -4.35 -1.54
C LYS A 56 -20.19 -3.66 -2.87
N ASP A 57 -20.90 -2.60 -3.21
CA ASP A 57 -20.97 -2.11 -4.58
C ASP A 57 -20.47 -0.67 -4.80
N ARG A 58 -20.55 0.21 -3.79
CA ARG A 58 -20.11 1.59 -3.94
C ARG A 58 -18.60 1.75 -3.95
N PRO A 59 -18.06 2.84 -4.48
CA PRO A 59 -16.64 3.20 -4.29
C PRO A 59 -16.27 3.30 -2.81
N ILE A 60 -15.03 2.92 -2.49
CA ILE A 60 -14.42 3.10 -1.18
C ILE A 60 -13.74 4.47 -1.17
N ILE A 61 -14.01 5.28 -0.17
CA ILE A 61 -13.45 6.62 -0.03
C ILE A 61 -12.26 6.57 0.92
N CYS A 62 -11.07 6.98 0.43
CA CYS A 62 -9.86 7.08 1.22
C CYS A 62 -9.52 8.55 1.50
N GLY A 63 -9.41 8.91 2.77
CA GLY A 63 -8.95 10.23 3.23
C GLY A 63 -7.57 10.16 3.88
N MET A 64 -6.88 11.30 3.99
CA MET A 64 -5.57 11.38 4.63
C MET A 64 -5.50 12.53 5.63
N PHE A 65 -4.69 12.35 6.68
CA PHE A 65 -4.44 13.42 7.65
C PHE A 65 -3.67 14.60 7.08
N LYS A 66 -4.00 15.78 7.56
CA LYS A 66 -3.24 17.02 7.39
C LYS A 66 -3.11 17.71 8.75
N PRO A 67 -1.96 18.37 9.03
CA PRO A 67 -0.76 18.56 8.20
C PRO A 67 0.06 17.28 7.99
N CYS A 68 0.83 17.22 6.88
CA CYS A 68 1.61 16.05 6.46
C CYS A 68 2.62 15.56 7.52
N ILE A 69 3.20 16.48 8.26
CA ILE A 69 4.20 16.21 9.33
C ILE A 69 3.56 15.75 10.64
N GLY A 70 2.23 15.63 10.67
CA GLY A 70 1.47 15.20 11.84
C GLY A 70 1.09 16.32 12.81
N ALA A 71 0.29 15.93 13.79
CA ALA A 71 -0.17 16.75 14.91
C ALA A 71 -0.13 15.86 16.18
N PRO A 72 -0.30 16.42 17.38
CA PRO A 72 -0.40 15.62 18.58
C PRO A 72 -1.46 14.50 18.45
N PRO A 73 -1.24 13.29 18.97
CA PRO A 73 -2.12 12.13 18.81
C PRO A 73 -3.59 12.41 19.09
N LYS A 74 -3.90 13.15 20.17
CA LYS A 74 -5.28 13.55 20.51
C LYS A 74 -5.94 14.41 19.43
N THR A 75 -5.16 15.26 18.73
CA THR A 75 -5.67 16.08 17.63
C THR A 75 -5.98 15.19 16.42
N LEU A 76 -5.10 14.23 16.11
CA LEU A 76 -5.35 13.28 15.04
C LEU A 76 -6.55 12.38 15.33
N GLY A 77 -6.73 11.93 16.59
CA GLY A 77 -7.92 11.20 17.00
C GLY A 77 -9.22 11.99 16.78
N LYS A 78 -9.23 13.30 17.07
CA LYS A 78 -10.38 14.16 16.77
C LYS A 78 -10.64 14.28 15.27
N LEU A 79 -9.61 14.52 14.47
CA LEU A 79 -9.72 14.58 13.01
C LEU A 79 -10.21 13.24 12.44
N PHE A 80 -9.68 12.12 12.94
CA PHE A 80 -10.13 10.79 12.56
C PHE A 80 -11.62 10.61 12.79
N TYR A 81 -12.11 10.99 13.97
CA TYR A 81 -13.51 10.89 14.33
C TYR A 81 -14.39 11.70 13.37
N GLU A 82 -14.04 12.96 13.09
CA GLU A 82 -14.78 13.81 12.14
C GLU A 82 -14.79 13.23 10.73
N MET A 83 -13.66 12.73 10.25
CA MET A 83 -13.56 12.08 8.95
C MET A 83 -14.43 10.81 8.89
N ALA A 84 -14.43 10.00 9.94
CA ALA A 84 -15.23 8.79 10.03
C ALA A 84 -16.73 9.10 10.05
N LEU A 85 -17.16 10.12 10.80
CA LEU A 85 -18.55 10.62 10.78
C LEU A 85 -18.94 11.14 9.39
N GLY A 86 -18.01 11.82 8.70
CA GLY A 86 -18.20 12.31 7.33
C GLY A 86 -18.32 11.23 6.26
N GLY A 87 -18.09 9.95 6.61
CA GLY A 87 -18.27 8.82 5.70
C GLY A 87 -17.01 8.38 4.97
N ILE A 88 -15.83 8.74 5.43
CA ILE A 88 -14.57 8.19 4.93
C ILE A 88 -14.45 6.73 5.39
N ASP A 89 -14.12 5.84 4.47
CA ASP A 89 -14.03 4.39 4.74
C ASP A 89 -12.63 3.95 5.16
N ILE A 90 -11.60 4.58 4.57
CA ILE A 90 -10.21 4.34 4.89
C ILE A 90 -9.57 5.69 5.23
N ILE A 91 -9.03 5.80 6.42
CA ILE A 91 -8.28 6.99 6.84
C ILE A 91 -6.81 6.58 6.92
N LYS A 92 -5.95 7.28 6.17
CA LYS A 92 -4.52 6.97 6.15
C LYS A 92 -3.69 8.10 6.72
N ASP A 93 -2.54 7.75 7.29
CA ASP A 93 -1.47 8.70 7.56
C ASP A 93 -0.96 9.34 6.26
N ASP A 94 -0.36 10.51 6.38
CA ASP A 94 0.46 11.05 5.31
C ASP A 94 1.75 10.21 5.17
N GLU A 95 2.34 10.18 3.98
CA GLU A 95 3.59 9.44 3.73
C GLU A 95 4.77 9.98 4.54
N LEU A 96 4.72 11.24 4.93
CA LEU A 96 5.74 11.88 5.79
C LEU A 96 5.54 11.58 7.27
N LEU A 97 4.36 11.10 7.66
CA LEU A 97 4.00 10.81 9.04
C LEU A 97 4.35 9.35 9.38
N ALA A 98 5.64 9.03 9.45
CA ALA A 98 6.09 7.71 9.90
C ALA A 98 6.04 7.62 11.45
N ASP A 99 7.10 8.05 12.14
CA ASP A 99 7.19 7.95 13.61
C ASP A 99 7.84 9.18 14.24
N PRO A 100 7.34 10.42 13.99
CA PRO A 100 7.93 11.61 14.56
C PRO A 100 7.60 11.74 16.05
N LYS A 101 8.49 12.39 16.81
CA LYS A 101 8.31 12.64 18.26
C LYS A 101 6.99 13.34 18.61
N VAL A 102 6.49 14.22 17.73
CA VAL A 102 5.22 14.94 17.95
C VAL A 102 4.01 14.03 17.82
N SER A 103 4.15 12.91 17.10
CA SER A 103 3.06 11.98 16.81
C SER A 103 3.61 10.55 16.69
N PRO A 104 4.06 9.93 17.82
CA PRO A 104 4.55 8.56 17.80
C PRO A 104 3.48 7.58 17.31
N VAL A 105 3.91 6.53 16.59
CA VAL A 105 3.01 5.51 16.02
C VAL A 105 2.06 4.94 17.08
N ASP A 106 2.58 4.51 18.22
CA ASP A 106 1.78 3.87 19.24
C ASP A 106 0.67 4.79 19.80
N ALA A 107 1.05 6.03 20.16
CA ALA A 107 0.12 6.99 20.74
C ALA A 107 -0.93 7.45 19.70
N ARG A 108 -0.54 7.59 18.45
CA ARG A 108 -1.42 7.93 17.34
C ARG A 108 -2.40 6.80 17.06
N LEU A 109 -1.92 5.55 17.04
CA LEU A 109 -2.76 4.37 16.86
C LEU A 109 -3.84 4.30 17.94
N GLU A 110 -3.45 4.41 19.20
CA GLU A 110 -4.38 4.36 20.33
C GLU A 110 -5.51 5.39 20.22
N GLU A 111 -5.17 6.65 19.96
CA GLU A 111 -6.17 7.72 19.86
C GLU A 111 -7.08 7.58 18.63
N CYS A 112 -6.55 7.12 17.50
CA CYS A 112 -7.34 6.88 16.29
C CYS A 112 -8.25 5.66 16.43
N LEU A 113 -7.82 4.59 17.12
CA LEU A 113 -8.68 3.43 17.38
C LEU A 113 -9.83 3.78 18.32
N LYS A 114 -9.58 4.57 19.39
CA LYS A 114 -10.65 5.11 20.25
C LYS A 114 -11.66 5.92 19.43
N ALA A 115 -11.17 6.73 18.50
CA ALA A 115 -12.01 7.53 17.63
C ALA A 115 -12.83 6.67 16.66
N ALA A 116 -12.21 5.62 16.09
CA ALA A 116 -12.88 4.65 15.22
C ALA A 116 -14.03 3.92 15.95
N ASP A 117 -13.76 3.44 17.17
CA ASP A 117 -14.77 2.78 18.01
C ASP A 117 -15.93 3.71 18.38
N LYS A 118 -15.63 4.98 18.68
CA LYS A 118 -16.66 5.98 18.95
C LYS A 118 -17.52 6.22 17.72
N ALA A 119 -16.92 6.46 16.55
CA ALA A 119 -17.62 6.69 15.31
C ALA A 119 -18.47 5.46 14.91
N PHE A 120 -17.95 4.25 15.12
CA PHE A 120 -18.68 3.01 14.86
C PHE A 120 -19.94 2.89 15.72
N ARG A 121 -19.87 3.19 17.02
CA ARG A 121 -21.04 3.17 17.91
C ARG A 121 -22.14 4.14 17.46
N GLU A 122 -21.77 5.26 16.84
CA GLU A 122 -22.73 6.30 16.40
C GLU A 122 -23.30 6.02 15.00
N THR A 123 -22.48 5.43 14.11
CA THR A 123 -22.84 5.30 12.67
C THR A 123 -23.06 3.88 12.20
N GLY A 124 -22.61 2.87 12.96
CA GLY A 124 -22.55 1.47 12.53
C GLY A 124 -21.52 1.19 11.39
N ARG A 125 -20.78 2.23 10.93
CA ARG A 125 -19.85 2.08 9.80
C ARG A 125 -18.45 1.74 10.30
N LYS A 126 -17.84 0.72 9.69
CA LYS A 126 -16.44 0.34 9.94
C LYS A 126 -15.51 1.25 9.16
N VAL A 127 -14.38 1.60 9.75
CA VAL A 127 -13.33 2.41 9.13
C VAL A 127 -11.99 1.70 9.29
N LEU A 128 -11.19 1.63 8.23
CA LEU A 128 -9.81 1.17 8.32
C LEU A 128 -8.89 2.36 8.58
N TYR A 129 -7.98 2.19 9.51
CA TYR A 129 -6.88 3.13 9.74
C TYR A 129 -5.58 2.59 9.15
N ALA A 130 -5.18 3.09 7.99
CA ALA A 130 -3.92 2.74 7.35
C ALA A 130 -2.77 3.54 7.98
N ILE A 131 -2.27 3.03 9.11
CA ILE A 131 -1.18 3.66 9.86
C ILE A 131 0.16 3.45 9.17
N ASN A 132 0.94 4.52 9.01
CA ASN A 132 2.26 4.48 8.38
C ASN A 132 3.31 3.93 9.34
N ILE A 133 3.82 2.75 9.05
CA ILE A 133 4.85 2.05 9.83
C ILE A 133 6.24 2.11 9.19
N THR A 134 6.41 2.87 8.11
CA THR A 134 7.65 2.92 7.33
C THR A 134 8.87 3.25 8.20
N ASP A 135 9.87 2.39 8.15
CA ASP A 135 11.14 2.52 8.86
C ASP A 135 12.20 1.63 8.17
N SER A 136 13.37 1.44 8.79
CA SER A 136 14.29 0.37 8.40
C SER A 136 13.56 -0.98 8.42
N PRO A 137 13.90 -1.95 7.56
CA PRO A 137 13.11 -3.18 7.43
C PRO A 137 12.86 -3.91 8.75
N LYS A 138 13.87 -4.01 9.62
CA LYS A 138 13.73 -4.64 10.94
C LYS A 138 12.79 -3.85 11.86
N ALA A 139 13.01 -2.54 11.99
CA ALA A 139 12.16 -1.69 12.85
C ALA A 139 10.73 -1.61 12.33
N MET A 140 10.55 -1.59 11.00
CA MET A 140 9.23 -1.62 10.36
C MET A 140 8.47 -2.91 10.69
N TYR A 141 9.15 -4.06 10.64
CA TYR A 141 8.58 -5.35 11.01
C TYR A 141 8.15 -5.37 12.49
N GLU A 142 9.04 -4.93 13.39
CA GLU A 142 8.73 -4.84 14.83
C GLU A 142 7.52 -3.91 15.10
N LYS A 143 7.45 -2.77 14.39
CA LYS A 143 6.29 -1.86 14.44
C LYS A 143 5.01 -2.51 13.93
N ALA A 144 5.07 -3.28 12.85
CA ALA A 144 3.92 -3.98 12.29
C ALA A 144 3.31 -4.96 13.31
N ILE A 145 4.14 -5.81 13.92
CA ILE A 145 3.71 -6.75 14.96
C ILE A 145 3.14 -6.02 16.17
N LYS A 146 3.82 -4.97 16.65
CA LYS A 146 3.36 -4.17 17.79
C LYS A 146 2.02 -3.49 17.50
N ALA A 147 1.90 -2.85 16.35
CA ALA A 147 0.67 -2.19 15.93
C ALA A 147 -0.50 -3.19 15.81
N LYS A 148 -0.25 -4.37 15.20
CA LYS A 148 -1.25 -5.43 15.10
C LYS A 148 -1.72 -5.89 16.48
N ARG A 149 -0.80 -6.15 17.41
CA ARG A 149 -1.13 -6.54 18.79
C ARG A 149 -1.90 -5.46 19.56
N ALA A 150 -1.67 -4.19 19.21
CA ALA A 150 -2.40 -3.04 19.76
C ALA A 150 -3.76 -2.80 19.09
N GLY A 151 -4.17 -3.64 18.12
CA GLY A 151 -5.49 -3.56 17.47
C GLY A 151 -5.52 -2.82 16.14
N ALA A 152 -4.35 -2.51 15.52
CA ALA A 152 -4.34 -1.95 14.17
C ALA A 152 -5.12 -2.83 13.21
N ASN A 153 -5.87 -2.21 12.31
CA ASN A 153 -6.73 -2.89 11.34
C ASN A 153 -6.29 -2.68 9.87
N CYS A 154 -5.24 -1.88 9.63
CA CYS A 154 -4.58 -1.69 8.34
C CYS A 154 -3.20 -1.07 8.56
N LEU A 155 -2.20 -1.46 7.76
CA LEU A 155 -0.86 -0.86 7.78
C LEU A 155 -0.59 -0.18 6.44
N MET A 156 0.17 0.93 6.46
CA MET A 156 0.67 1.59 5.25
C MET A 156 2.19 1.56 5.24
N VAL A 157 2.76 1.33 4.05
CA VAL A 157 4.22 1.29 3.82
C VAL A 157 4.56 2.14 2.60
N ASN A 158 5.58 2.98 2.72
CA ASN A 158 6.23 3.67 1.59
C ASN A 158 7.13 2.67 0.86
N THR A 159 6.54 1.76 0.11
CA THR A 159 7.18 0.56 -0.43
C THR A 159 8.43 0.85 -1.27
N TYR A 160 8.44 1.97 -2.01
CA TYR A 160 9.55 2.31 -2.90
C TYR A 160 10.78 2.87 -2.15
N THR A 161 10.63 3.21 -0.88
CA THR A 161 11.74 3.63 -0.02
C THR A 161 12.37 2.46 0.76
N VAL A 162 11.59 1.40 1.03
CA VAL A 162 12.05 0.24 1.81
C VAL A 162 12.28 -1.02 0.96
N GLY A 163 11.72 -1.05 -0.26
CA GLY A 163 11.84 -2.16 -1.20
C GLY A 163 10.68 -3.16 -1.13
N PHE A 164 10.44 -3.83 -2.27
CA PHE A 164 9.37 -4.83 -2.39
C PHE A 164 9.61 -6.09 -1.56
N GLY A 165 10.89 -6.45 -1.29
CA GLY A 165 11.20 -7.57 -0.41
C GLY A 165 10.67 -7.36 1.00
N ALA A 166 10.88 -6.17 1.57
CA ALA A 166 10.38 -5.84 2.90
C ALA A 166 8.84 -5.83 2.97
N LEU A 167 8.16 -5.41 1.89
CA LEU A 167 6.69 -5.52 1.79
C LEU A 167 6.25 -6.99 1.73
N ALA A 168 6.96 -7.83 0.95
CA ALA A 168 6.65 -9.25 0.84
C ALA A 168 6.81 -9.98 2.18
N ASP A 169 7.85 -9.69 2.94
CA ASP A 169 8.04 -10.25 4.28
C ASP A 169 6.85 -9.94 5.20
N LEU A 170 6.34 -8.69 5.19
CA LEU A 170 5.14 -8.31 5.95
C LEU A 170 3.89 -9.04 5.44
N ALA A 171 3.72 -9.12 4.11
CA ALA A 171 2.54 -9.73 3.50
C ALA A 171 2.50 -11.26 3.73
N GLU A 172 3.65 -11.90 3.81
CA GLU A 172 3.75 -13.35 3.98
C GLU A 172 3.68 -13.82 5.43
N ASP A 173 3.90 -12.91 6.38
CA ASP A 173 3.89 -13.23 7.80
C ASP A 173 2.47 -13.53 8.30
N PRO A 174 2.23 -14.73 8.88
CA PRO A 174 0.92 -15.10 9.40
C PRO A 174 0.48 -14.28 10.63
N GLU A 175 1.40 -13.67 11.39
CA GLU A 175 1.05 -12.80 12.50
C GLU A 175 0.49 -11.44 12.04
N ILE A 176 0.82 -11.03 10.79
CA ILE A 176 0.34 -9.78 10.20
C ILE A 176 -0.89 -10.09 9.33
N ASP A 177 -2.01 -10.43 9.96
CA ASP A 177 -3.28 -10.78 9.31
C ASP A 177 -4.22 -9.56 9.20
N ILE A 178 -3.68 -8.43 8.77
CA ILE A 178 -4.40 -7.19 8.47
C ILE A 178 -3.95 -6.65 7.10
N PRO A 179 -4.81 -5.87 6.40
CA PRO A 179 -4.47 -5.36 5.07
C PRO A 179 -3.22 -4.47 5.04
N LEU A 180 -2.47 -4.58 3.95
CA LEU A 180 -1.29 -3.76 3.65
C LEU A 180 -1.60 -2.78 2.51
N MET A 181 -1.37 -1.50 2.76
CA MET A 181 -1.48 -0.43 1.78
C MET A 181 -0.09 0.03 1.33
N THR A 182 0.17 0.01 0.03
CA THR A 182 1.36 0.58 -0.58
C THR A 182 1.14 2.05 -0.92
N HIS A 183 2.04 2.93 -0.45
CA HIS A 183 2.10 4.33 -0.86
C HIS A 183 3.17 4.55 -1.93
N PRO A 184 2.92 5.37 -2.98
CA PRO A 184 3.83 5.55 -4.11
C PRO A 184 4.96 6.58 -3.87
N ALA A 185 5.24 6.98 -2.64
CA ALA A 185 6.36 7.87 -2.34
C ALA A 185 7.64 7.36 -3.00
N MET A 186 8.38 8.23 -3.71
CA MET A 186 9.57 7.95 -4.51
C MET A 186 9.33 7.15 -5.82
N ALA A 187 8.15 6.61 -6.07
CA ALA A 187 7.88 5.80 -7.27
C ALA A 187 8.15 6.55 -8.59
N GLY A 188 7.99 7.88 -8.60
CA GLY A 188 8.20 8.71 -9.79
C GLY A 188 9.59 8.52 -10.42
N ASN A 189 10.61 8.27 -9.61
CA ASN A 189 11.97 8.02 -10.10
C ASN A 189 12.08 6.79 -11.02
N PHE A 190 11.16 5.85 -10.90
CA PHE A 190 11.16 4.62 -11.70
C PHE A 190 10.41 4.75 -13.02
N PHE A 191 9.38 5.62 -13.13
CA PHE A 191 8.47 5.56 -14.28
C PHE A 191 8.23 6.87 -15.03
N LEU A 192 8.67 8.03 -14.51
CA LEU A 192 8.36 9.32 -15.14
C LEU A 192 9.18 9.60 -16.40
N SER A 193 10.43 9.12 -16.46
CA SER A 193 11.24 9.30 -17.66
C SER A 193 10.62 8.63 -18.89
N PRO A 194 10.58 9.29 -20.06
CA PRO A 194 10.14 8.67 -21.30
C PRO A 194 11.16 7.66 -21.85
N ASP A 195 12.45 7.85 -21.56
CA ASP A 195 13.57 7.13 -22.20
C ASP A 195 14.04 5.90 -21.42
N TYR A 196 13.93 5.91 -20.09
CA TYR A 196 14.44 4.83 -19.23
C TYR A 196 13.52 4.57 -18.03
N GLY A 197 13.81 3.51 -17.29
CA GLY A 197 13.05 3.13 -16.10
C GLY A 197 12.11 1.96 -16.31
N ILE A 198 11.06 1.89 -15.51
CA ILE A 198 10.09 0.79 -15.50
C ILE A 198 8.70 1.38 -15.78
N SER A 199 7.87 0.70 -16.57
CA SER A 199 6.51 1.18 -16.85
C SER A 199 5.69 1.34 -15.58
N SER A 200 4.80 2.32 -15.58
CA SER A 200 3.90 2.57 -14.42
C SER A 200 3.02 1.37 -14.10
N SER A 201 2.59 0.59 -15.11
CA SER A 201 1.81 -0.63 -14.92
C SER A 201 2.56 -1.74 -14.19
N LEU A 202 3.88 -1.82 -14.36
CA LEU A 202 4.71 -2.75 -13.60
C LEU A 202 5.00 -2.23 -12.19
N ILE A 203 5.55 -1.01 -12.11
CA ILE A 203 6.06 -0.49 -10.82
C ILE A 203 4.94 -0.14 -9.84
N LEU A 204 3.79 0.37 -10.31
CA LEU A 204 2.62 0.71 -9.51
C LEU A 204 1.50 -0.35 -9.58
N GLY A 205 1.67 -1.41 -10.36
CA GLY A 205 0.67 -2.44 -10.56
C GLY A 205 1.18 -3.85 -10.23
N LYS A 206 1.83 -4.50 -11.19
CA LYS A 206 2.21 -5.91 -11.11
C LYS A 206 3.15 -6.22 -9.94
N PHE A 207 4.21 -5.42 -9.71
CA PHE A 207 5.19 -5.68 -8.68
C PHE A 207 4.66 -5.51 -7.24
N PRO A 208 3.94 -4.43 -6.88
CA PRO A 208 3.30 -4.35 -5.57
C PRO A 208 2.32 -5.50 -5.32
N ARG A 209 1.57 -5.92 -6.35
CA ARG A 209 0.65 -7.05 -6.24
C ARG A 209 1.39 -8.38 -5.99
N LEU A 210 2.49 -8.64 -6.69
CA LEU A 210 3.36 -9.79 -6.41
C LEU A 210 3.89 -9.76 -4.98
N ALA A 211 4.29 -8.57 -4.50
CA ALA A 211 4.80 -8.36 -3.15
C ALA A 211 3.71 -8.41 -2.06
N GLY A 212 2.44 -8.62 -2.42
CA GLY A 212 1.38 -8.82 -1.44
C GLY A 212 0.61 -7.58 -0.99
N SER A 213 0.71 -6.46 -1.71
CA SER A 213 -0.08 -5.27 -1.42
C SER A 213 -1.58 -5.52 -1.61
N ASP A 214 -2.39 -5.32 -0.57
CA ASP A 214 -3.85 -5.42 -0.66
C ASP A 214 -4.48 -4.19 -1.30
N MET A 215 -3.85 -3.03 -1.10
CA MET A 215 -4.27 -1.73 -1.62
C MET A 215 -3.06 -0.94 -2.09
N ILE A 216 -3.22 -0.14 -3.14
CA ILE A 216 -2.17 0.74 -3.61
C ILE A 216 -2.70 2.10 -3.98
N ILE A 217 -2.03 3.14 -3.51
CA ILE A 217 -2.26 4.52 -3.94
C ILE A 217 -1.39 4.81 -5.16
N TYR A 218 -1.94 5.46 -6.18
CA TYR A 218 -1.19 5.96 -7.32
C TYR A 218 -1.78 7.28 -7.86
N PRO A 219 -0.98 8.08 -8.62
CA PRO A 219 -1.45 9.37 -9.12
C PRO A 219 -2.66 9.24 -10.05
N SER A 220 -3.63 10.12 -9.89
CA SER A 220 -4.83 10.19 -10.73
C SER A 220 -4.63 11.16 -11.91
N PRO A 221 -5.35 10.99 -13.01
CA PRO A 221 -5.32 11.96 -14.13
C PRO A 221 -5.78 13.37 -13.76
N TYR A 222 -6.54 13.49 -12.69
CA TYR A 222 -7.16 14.74 -12.24
C TYR A 222 -6.58 15.25 -10.92
N GLY A 223 -5.54 14.59 -10.40
CA GLY A 223 -4.92 14.91 -9.13
C GLY A 223 -3.84 15.99 -9.22
N LYS A 224 -3.30 16.38 -8.06
CA LYS A 224 -2.18 17.34 -7.94
C LYS A 224 -0.92 16.85 -8.66
N VAL A 225 -0.66 15.56 -8.67
CA VAL A 225 0.43 14.92 -9.42
C VAL A 225 -0.23 14.15 -10.57
N PRO A 226 -0.33 14.75 -11.76
CA PRO A 226 -1.09 14.16 -12.84
C PRO A 226 -0.40 12.93 -13.42
N LEU A 227 -1.20 11.92 -13.74
CA LEU A 227 -0.79 10.76 -14.53
C LEU A 227 -1.68 10.69 -15.76
N VAL A 228 -1.09 10.37 -16.92
CA VAL A 228 -1.87 10.18 -18.17
C VAL A 228 -2.95 9.13 -17.93
N LYS A 229 -4.18 9.40 -18.37
CA LYS A 229 -5.37 8.55 -18.10
C LYS A 229 -5.15 7.09 -18.52
N GLU A 230 -4.56 6.88 -19.68
CA GLU A 230 -4.26 5.54 -20.22
C GLU A 230 -3.31 4.76 -19.32
N ARG A 231 -2.32 5.43 -18.71
CA ARG A 231 -1.42 4.81 -17.72
C ARG A 231 -2.16 4.44 -16.43
N ALA A 232 -3.04 5.32 -15.94
CA ALA A 232 -3.85 5.03 -14.76
C ALA A 232 -4.78 3.82 -14.99
N VAL A 233 -5.42 3.75 -16.16
CA VAL A 233 -6.24 2.60 -16.57
C VAL A 233 -5.42 1.31 -16.60
N ARG A 234 -4.21 1.32 -17.20
CA ARG A 234 -3.35 0.14 -17.25
C ARG A 234 -2.91 -0.33 -15.86
N ILE A 235 -2.57 0.61 -14.95
CA ILE A 235 -2.27 0.26 -13.56
C ILE A 235 -3.47 -0.46 -12.93
N SER A 236 -4.68 0.12 -13.05
CA SER A 236 -5.90 -0.50 -12.53
C SER A 236 -6.15 -1.89 -13.12
N GLN A 237 -5.91 -2.09 -14.41
CA GLN A 237 -6.03 -3.39 -15.07
C GLN A 237 -5.05 -4.42 -14.46
N GLU A 238 -3.77 -4.07 -14.31
CA GLU A 238 -2.77 -4.97 -13.70
C GLU A 238 -3.13 -5.37 -12.26
N LEU A 239 -3.75 -4.46 -11.52
CA LEU A 239 -4.16 -4.72 -10.14
C LEU A 239 -5.40 -5.61 -10.05
N ARG A 240 -6.32 -5.53 -11.01
CA ARG A 240 -7.65 -6.15 -10.95
C ARG A 240 -7.79 -7.42 -11.81
N SER A 241 -7.09 -7.48 -12.94
CA SER A 241 -7.22 -8.61 -13.87
C SER A 241 -6.77 -9.93 -13.24
N PRO A 242 -7.31 -11.06 -13.69
CA PRO A 242 -6.84 -12.38 -13.25
C PRO A 242 -5.32 -12.52 -13.41
N PHE A 243 -4.67 -12.96 -12.34
CA PHE A 243 -3.23 -13.21 -12.36
C PHE A 243 -2.95 -14.53 -11.61
N TYR A 244 -3.28 -15.62 -12.27
CA TYR A 244 -3.22 -16.99 -11.74
C TYR A 244 -3.94 -17.10 -10.38
N GLN A 245 -3.22 -17.55 -9.33
CA GLN A 245 -3.78 -17.74 -7.98
C GLN A 245 -3.82 -16.45 -7.14
N LEU A 246 -3.20 -15.36 -7.60
CA LEU A 246 -3.10 -14.14 -6.81
C LEU A 246 -4.42 -13.39 -6.77
N LYS A 247 -4.81 -12.95 -5.59
CA LYS A 247 -5.95 -12.03 -5.43
C LYS A 247 -5.66 -10.70 -6.15
N SER A 248 -6.72 -10.01 -6.50
CA SER A 248 -6.63 -8.64 -7.01
C SER A 248 -6.27 -7.66 -5.89
N THR A 249 -5.57 -6.57 -6.24
CA THR A 249 -5.24 -5.47 -5.33
C THR A 249 -6.22 -4.33 -5.54
N LEU A 250 -6.68 -3.68 -4.47
CA LEU A 250 -7.58 -2.52 -4.54
C LEU A 250 -6.82 -1.31 -5.08
N PRO A 251 -7.20 -0.78 -6.27
CA PRO A 251 -6.63 0.45 -6.81
C PRO A 251 -7.22 1.67 -6.10
N GLY A 252 -6.36 2.65 -5.72
CA GLY A 252 -6.75 3.90 -5.05
C GLY A 252 -6.04 5.13 -5.58
#